data_a9d4b3ba4c9fcef6465f38488da833b6
#
_entry.id   a9d4b3ba4c9fcef6465f38488da833b6
#
_cell.length_a   1.000
_cell.length_b   1.000
_cell.length_c   1.000
_cell.angle_alpha   90.00
_cell.angle_beta   90.00
_cell.angle_gamma   90.00
#
_symmetry.space_group_name_H-M   'P 1'
#
loop_
_entity.id
_entity.type
_entity.pdbx_description
1 polymer ?
#
loop_
_entity_poly.entity_id
_entity_poly.type
_entity_poly.pdbx_seq_one_letter_code
_entity_poly.pdbx_strand_id
1 'polypeptide(L)'
;MNHSEKYKNKWVEQWSQSDRINRFICLYLAHRKKSAEKLNRLVRETGYAYNLAELILLRYIDGMLYMLLTAGLGTGTGVKGIFLALLLPVGFITGYYSRYIAILIKKQILIMEREEEIVRFQTIILMVMHMDRITIQEILKRMENFAAIFKEEIYELSNQISCRGINIFRDAKGR
;
A
#
# COMPACT_ATOMS: atom_id res chain seq x y z
N MET A 1 2.64 5.54 -12.14
CA MET A 1 3.78 5.94 -11.28
C MET A 1 3.38 7.14 -10.45
N ASN A 2 3.03 6.90 -9.19
CA ASN A 2 2.35 7.86 -8.33
C ASN A 2 3.34 8.91 -7.81
N HIS A 3 3.06 10.20 -8.03
CA HIS A 3 3.91 11.35 -7.63
C HIS A 3 4.22 11.44 -6.11
N SER A 4 3.54 10.66 -5.27
CA SER A 4 3.73 10.65 -3.81
C SER A 4 5.00 9.88 -3.35
N GLU A 5 5.63 9.10 -4.22
CA GLU A 5 6.83 8.31 -3.88
C GLU A 5 8.13 9.14 -3.91
N LYS A 6 8.09 10.36 -4.47
CA LYS A 6 9.29 11.17 -4.71
C LYS A 6 9.84 11.89 -3.48
N TYR A 7 9.09 11.90 -2.37
CA TYR A 7 9.53 12.54 -1.13
C TYR A 7 9.73 11.52 -0.01
N LYS A 8 10.57 10.50 -0.28
CA LYS A 8 11.19 9.74 0.80
C LYS A 8 11.99 10.73 1.64
N ASN A 9 11.53 11.02 2.85
CA ASN A 9 12.20 11.98 3.71
C ASN A 9 13.64 11.51 3.98
N LYS A 10 14.62 12.13 3.33
CA LYS A 10 16.05 11.77 3.41
C LYS A 10 16.53 11.61 4.85
N TRP A 11 16.00 12.40 5.78
CA TRP A 11 16.38 12.29 7.19
C TRP A 11 15.76 11.07 7.91
N VAL A 12 14.62 10.55 7.50
CA VAL A 12 14.09 9.27 8.03
C VAL A 12 15.01 8.11 7.61
N GLU A 13 15.50 8.12 6.38
CA GLU A 13 16.47 7.17 5.87
C GLU A 13 17.80 7.27 6.62
N GLN A 14 18.29 8.50 6.85
CA GLN A 14 19.53 8.77 7.57
C GLN A 14 19.43 8.39 9.06
N TRP A 15 18.26 8.59 9.68
CA TRP A 15 18.02 8.20 11.07
C TRP A 15 17.85 6.68 11.22
N SER A 16 17.22 6.01 10.25
CA SER A 16 17.08 4.55 10.26
C SER A 16 18.44 3.83 10.14
N GLN A 17 19.45 4.48 9.58
CA GLN A 17 20.82 3.97 9.47
C GLN A 17 21.67 4.18 10.73
N SER A 18 21.17 4.94 11.72
CA SER A 18 21.90 5.14 12.98
C SER A 18 21.97 3.84 13.78
N ASP A 19 23.18 3.45 14.23
CA ASP A 19 23.44 2.20 14.97
C ASP A 19 22.58 2.04 16.24
N ARG A 20 22.27 3.12 16.93
CA ARG A 20 21.43 3.09 18.13
C ARG A 20 19.97 2.75 17.80
N ILE A 21 19.45 3.34 16.74
CA ILE A 21 18.06 3.13 16.28
C ILE A 21 17.94 1.73 15.69
N ASN A 22 18.93 1.27 14.92
CA ASN A 22 18.96 -0.09 14.40
C ASN A 22 18.93 -1.15 15.50
N ARG A 23 19.72 -0.96 16.58
CA ARG A 23 19.67 -1.89 17.74
C ARG A 23 18.29 -1.93 18.39
N PHE A 24 17.64 -0.78 18.56
CA PHE A 24 16.28 -0.71 19.11
C PHE A 24 15.26 -1.42 18.20
N ILE A 25 15.35 -1.20 16.88
CA ILE A 25 14.48 -1.84 15.91
C ILE A 25 14.71 -3.34 15.87
N CYS A 26 15.97 -3.80 15.91
CA CYS A 26 16.30 -5.23 15.97
C CYS A 26 15.76 -5.90 17.24
N LEU A 27 15.85 -5.26 18.40
CA LEU A 27 15.27 -5.76 19.64
C LEU A 27 13.74 -5.83 19.57
N TYR A 28 13.11 -4.80 19.03
CA TYR A 28 11.66 -4.78 18.81
C TYR A 28 11.20 -5.90 17.87
N LEU A 29 11.89 -6.10 16.74
CA LEU A 29 11.62 -7.16 15.77
C LEU A 29 11.83 -8.55 16.36
N ALA A 30 12.87 -8.73 17.16
CA ALA A 30 13.17 -10.00 17.84
C ALA A 30 12.05 -10.39 18.83
N HIS A 31 11.50 -9.41 19.55
CA HIS A 31 10.43 -9.66 20.54
C HIS A 31 9.05 -9.86 19.89
N ARG A 32 8.79 -9.28 18.72
CA ARG A 32 7.46 -9.32 18.04
C ARG A 32 7.52 -9.84 16.61
N LYS A 33 8.20 -10.95 16.38
CA LYS A 33 8.38 -11.55 15.03
C LYS A 33 7.06 -11.69 14.24
N LYS A 34 6.02 -12.27 14.85
CA LYS A 34 4.71 -12.47 14.17
C LYS A 34 4.05 -11.15 13.72
N SER A 35 4.16 -10.09 14.54
CA SER A 35 3.60 -8.78 14.18
C SER A 35 4.44 -8.08 13.11
N ALA A 36 5.74 -8.26 13.15
CA ALA A 36 6.68 -7.74 12.16
C ALA A 36 6.48 -8.40 10.78
N GLU A 37 6.31 -9.72 10.75
CA GLU A 37 6.02 -10.46 9.51
C GLU A 37 4.69 -10.03 8.88
N LYS A 38 3.63 -9.89 9.69
CA LYS A 38 2.34 -9.37 9.20
C LYS A 38 2.47 -7.97 8.62
N LEU A 39 3.20 -7.08 9.31
CA LEU A 39 3.41 -5.72 8.86
C LEU A 39 4.25 -5.68 7.57
N ASN A 40 5.30 -6.49 7.49
CA ASN A 40 6.14 -6.61 6.29
C ASN A 40 5.34 -7.12 5.08
N ARG A 41 4.47 -8.11 5.29
CA ARG A 41 3.57 -8.61 4.26
C ARG A 41 2.61 -7.51 3.77
N LEU A 42 1.99 -6.77 4.69
CA LEU A 42 1.11 -5.65 4.35
C LEU A 42 1.83 -4.55 3.56
N VAL A 43 3.05 -4.21 3.95
CA VAL A 43 3.88 -3.22 3.24
C VAL A 43 4.17 -3.66 1.81
N ARG A 44 4.54 -4.94 1.63
CA ARG A 44 4.79 -5.51 0.29
C ARG A 44 3.53 -5.55 -0.58
N GLU A 45 2.39 -5.94 -0.01
CA GLU A 45 1.11 -6.02 -0.72
C GLU A 45 0.59 -4.64 -1.15
N THR A 46 0.92 -3.59 -0.39
CA THR A 46 0.46 -2.22 -0.68
C THR A 46 1.46 -1.40 -1.51
N GLY A 47 2.62 -1.98 -1.86
CA GLY A 47 3.67 -1.25 -2.60
C GLY A 47 4.17 0.00 -1.87
N TYR A 48 4.18 -0.02 -0.53
CA TYR A 48 4.68 1.11 0.25
C TYR A 48 6.20 1.22 0.10
N ALA A 49 6.69 2.43 -0.21
CA ALA A 49 8.11 2.69 -0.47
C ALA A 49 9.01 2.61 0.78
N TYR A 50 8.41 2.50 1.98
CA TYR A 50 9.14 2.48 3.24
C TYR A 50 9.57 1.07 3.65
N ASN A 51 10.81 0.96 4.14
CA ASN A 51 11.28 -0.26 4.78
C ASN A 51 10.58 -0.48 6.14
N LEU A 52 10.54 -1.74 6.60
CA LEU A 52 9.91 -2.07 7.89
C LEU A 52 10.50 -1.26 9.06
N ALA A 53 11.82 -1.03 9.05
CA ALA A 53 12.52 -0.23 10.05
C ALA A 53 12.07 1.24 10.05
N GLU A 54 11.99 1.83 8.86
CA GLU A 54 11.52 3.20 8.66
C GLU A 54 10.07 3.37 9.13
N LEU A 55 9.24 2.37 8.84
CA LEU A 55 7.83 2.39 9.23
C LEU A 55 7.64 2.31 10.74
N ILE A 56 8.42 1.49 11.43
CA ILE A 56 8.41 1.42 12.90
C ILE A 56 8.84 2.76 13.49
N LEU A 57 9.92 3.35 12.96
CA LEU A 57 10.42 4.66 13.41
C LEU A 57 9.35 5.75 13.24
N LEU A 58 8.73 5.81 12.06
CA LEU A 58 7.66 6.77 11.77
C LEU A 58 6.46 6.63 12.71
N ARG A 59 6.09 5.40 13.09
CA ARG A 59 5.00 5.16 14.07
C ARG A 59 5.32 5.76 15.44
N TYR A 60 6.58 5.67 15.88
CA TYR A 60 7.01 6.29 17.15
C TYR A 60 7.04 7.81 17.04
N ILE A 61 7.52 8.36 15.92
CA ILE A 61 7.52 9.81 15.68
C ILE A 61 6.10 10.36 15.66
N ASP A 62 5.18 9.71 14.94
CA ASP A 62 3.78 10.11 14.90
C ASP A 62 3.13 9.99 16.29
N GLY A 63 3.42 8.93 17.04
CA GLY A 63 2.96 8.77 18.41
C GLY A 63 3.41 9.94 19.32
N MET A 64 4.70 10.31 19.24
CA MET A 64 5.22 11.46 19.99
C MET A 64 4.59 12.78 19.56
N LEU A 65 4.41 12.98 18.26
CA LEU A 65 3.81 14.20 17.72
C LEU A 65 2.35 14.36 18.17
N TYR A 66 1.56 13.28 18.11
CA TYR A 66 0.19 13.29 18.63
C TYR A 66 0.12 13.49 20.14
N MET A 67 1.06 12.92 20.89
CA MET A 67 1.18 13.17 22.33
C MET A 67 1.44 14.66 22.63
N LEU A 68 2.33 15.30 21.86
CA LEU A 68 2.60 16.74 22.02
C LEU A 68 1.39 17.60 21.64
N LEU A 69 0.68 17.23 20.57
CA LEU A 69 -0.55 17.92 20.17
C LEU A 69 -1.63 17.80 21.25
N THR A 70 -1.83 16.60 21.82
CA THR A 70 -2.81 16.39 22.90
C THR A 70 -2.41 17.14 24.17
N ALA A 71 -1.10 17.23 24.47
CA ALA A 71 -0.61 18.05 25.59
C ALA A 71 -0.92 19.54 25.38
N GLY A 72 -0.62 20.07 24.18
CA GLY A 72 -0.88 21.47 23.83
C GLY A 72 -2.36 21.83 23.88
N LEU A 73 -3.22 20.97 23.31
CA LEU A 73 -4.68 21.16 23.36
C LEU A 73 -5.22 21.04 24.79
N GLY A 74 -4.75 20.05 25.55
CA GLY A 74 -5.19 19.85 26.94
C GLY A 74 -4.84 21.04 27.85
N THR A 75 -3.63 21.60 27.71
CA THR A 75 -3.22 22.80 28.45
C THR A 75 -3.99 24.04 28.00
N GLY A 76 -4.20 24.20 26.68
CA GLY A 76 -4.95 25.33 26.13
C GLY A 76 -6.43 25.36 26.50
N THR A 77 -7.06 24.20 26.71
CA THR A 77 -8.46 24.07 27.15
C THR A 77 -8.64 24.08 28.67
N GLY A 78 -7.54 24.26 29.45
CA GLY A 78 -7.60 24.33 30.92
C GLY A 78 -7.83 22.97 31.59
N VAL A 79 -7.66 21.87 30.90
CA VAL A 79 -7.75 20.51 31.48
C VAL A 79 -6.62 20.31 32.47
N LYS A 80 -6.97 20.07 33.75
CA LYS A 80 -6.00 19.99 34.83
C LYS A 80 -5.65 18.56 35.25
N GLY A 81 -4.38 18.36 35.63
CA GLY A 81 -3.90 17.25 36.44
C GLY A 81 -4.16 15.85 35.87
N ILE A 82 -4.98 15.06 36.51
CA ILE A 82 -5.22 13.64 36.24
C ILE A 82 -5.77 13.41 34.82
N PHE A 83 -6.66 14.28 34.34
CA PHE A 83 -7.22 14.16 32.98
C PHE A 83 -6.17 14.37 31.92
N LEU A 84 -5.24 15.31 32.13
CA LEU A 84 -4.12 15.51 31.21
C LEU A 84 -3.21 14.27 31.15
N ALA A 85 -2.93 13.68 32.34
CA ALA A 85 -2.10 12.48 32.45
C ALA A 85 -2.73 11.26 31.74
N LEU A 86 -4.06 11.15 31.71
CA LEU A 86 -4.77 10.11 30.97
C LEU A 86 -4.83 10.40 29.45
N LEU A 87 -4.88 11.66 29.07
CA LEU A 87 -5.02 12.07 27.67
C LEU A 87 -3.71 11.88 26.88
N LEU A 88 -2.56 12.04 27.53
CA LEU A 88 -1.24 11.85 26.90
C LEU A 88 -1.03 10.44 26.32
N PRO A 89 -1.22 9.34 27.07
CA PRO A 89 -1.07 8.00 26.52
C PRO A 89 -2.10 7.69 25.43
N VAL A 90 -3.31 8.23 25.52
CA VAL A 90 -4.32 8.08 24.45
C VAL A 90 -3.83 8.76 23.17
N GLY A 91 -3.29 9.98 23.26
CA GLY A 91 -2.69 10.68 22.13
C GLY A 91 -1.56 9.87 21.50
N PHE A 92 -0.64 9.33 22.32
CA PHE A 92 0.45 8.49 21.84
C PHE A 92 -0.05 7.23 21.12
N ILE A 93 -1.00 6.50 21.71
CA ILE A 93 -1.59 5.29 21.13
C ILE A 93 -2.26 5.62 19.79
N THR A 94 -3.05 6.69 19.74
CA THR A 94 -3.72 7.11 18.50
C THR A 94 -2.73 7.43 17.40
N GLY A 95 -1.69 8.21 17.68
CA GLY A 95 -0.64 8.51 16.72
C GLY A 95 0.15 7.27 16.28
N TYR A 96 0.47 6.38 17.21
CA TYR A 96 1.19 5.15 16.93
C TYR A 96 0.42 4.20 16.00
N TYR A 97 -0.90 4.12 16.14
CA TYR A 97 -1.75 3.27 15.28
C TYR A 97 -2.19 3.95 13.99
N SER A 98 -2.10 5.27 13.89
CA SER A 98 -2.55 6.04 12.71
C SER A 98 -1.92 5.53 11.41
N ARG A 99 -0.61 5.28 11.40
CA ARG A 99 0.11 4.73 10.23
C ARG A 99 -0.33 3.31 9.86
N TYR A 100 -0.59 2.48 10.86
CA TYR A 100 -1.07 1.12 10.61
C TYR A 100 -2.45 1.15 9.95
N ILE A 101 -3.34 2.00 10.45
CA ILE A 101 -4.68 2.22 9.89
C ILE A 101 -4.57 2.77 8.46
N ALA A 102 -3.69 3.74 8.21
CA ALA A 102 -3.46 4.28 6.87
C ALA A 102 -3.03 3.21 5.85
N ILE A 103 -2.16 2.27 6.25
CA ILE A 103 -1.76 1.15 5.39
C ILE A 103 -2.93 0.20 5.12
N LEU A 104 -3.75 -0.09 6.14
CA LEU A 104 -4.94 -0.93 5.96
C LEU A 104 -5.95 -0.28 5.02
N ILE A 105 -6.19 1.02 5.16
CA ILE A 105 -7.08 1.78 4.25
C ILE A 105 -6.52 1.74 2.83
N LYS A 106 -5.22 1.99 2.65
CA LYS A 106 -4.58 1.91 1.33
C LYS A 106 -4.73 0.52 0.71
N LYS A 107 -4.56 -0.54 1.49
CA LYS A 107 -4.80 -1.91 1.03
C LYS A 107 -6.23 -2.09 0.55
N GLN A 108 -7.21 -1.60 1.31
CA GLN A 108 -8.61 -1.72 0.96
C GLN A 108 -8.94 -0.96 -0.34
N ILE A 109 -8.40 0.25 -0.49
CA ILE A 109 -8.54 1.04 -1.71
C ILE A 109 -7.97 0.29 -2.92
N LEU A 110 -6.76 -0.28 -2.80
CA LEU A 110 -6.17 -1.06 -3.89
C LEU A 110 -6.99 -2.29 -4.28
N ILE A 111 -7.64 -2.95 -3.32
CA ILE A 111 -8.54 -4.08 -3.60
C ILE A 111 -9.76 -3.57 -4.37
N MET A 112 -10.38 -2.48 -3.92
CA MET A 112 -11.54 -1.88 -4.60
C MET A 112 -11.21 -1.41 -6.01
N GLU A 113 -10.06 -0.77 -6.21
CA GLU A 113 -9.59 -0.34 -7.53
C GLU A 113 -9.39 -1.53 -8.48
N ARG A 114 -8.84 -2.65 -7.99
CA ARG A 114 -8.69 -3.89 -8.77
C ARG A 114 -10.03 -4.50 -9.14
N GLU A 115 -10.97 -4.56 -8.21
CA GLU A 115 -12.31 -5.07 -8.46
C GLU A 115 -13.05 -4.21 -9.50
N GLU A 116 -12.95 -2.89 -9.40
CA GLU A 116 -13.55 -1.96 -10.36
C GLU A 116 -12.96 -2.14 -11.76
N GLU A 117 -11.64 -2.34 -11.87
CA GLU A 117 -10.98 -2.57 -13.16
C GLU A 117 -11.41 -3.90 -13.80
N ILE A 118 -11.58 -4.96 -13.00
CA ILE A 118 -12.10 -6.25 -13.47
C ILE A 118 -13.53 -6.09 -14.04
N VAL A 119 -14.39 -5.35 -13.35
CA VAL A 119 -15.77 -5.09 -13.84
C VAL A 119 -15.75 -4.30 -15.16
N ARG A 120 -14.84 -3.33 -15.29
CA ARG A 120 -14.66 -2.60 -16.57
C ARG A 120 -14.23 -3.54 -17.68
N PHE A 121 -13.31 -4.46 -17.42
CA PHE A 121 -12.88 -5.45 -18.41
C PHE A 121 -14.00 -6.38 -18.82
N GLN A 122 -14.80 -6.88 -17.87
CA GLN A 122 -15.99 -7.66 -18.17
C GLN A 122 -16.96 -6.91 -19.09
N THR A 123 -17.18 -5.64 -18.82
CA THR A 123 -18.05 -4.78 -19.65
C THR A 123 -17.49 -4.63 -21.06
N ILE A 124 -16.18 -4.41 -21.21
CA ILE A 124 -15.53 -4.31 -22.53
C ILE A 124 -15.67 -5.63 -23.29
N ILE A 125 -15.41 -6.76 -22.64
CA ILE A 125 -15.56 -8.08 -23.26
C ILE A 125 -16.99 -8.31 -23.72
N LEU A 126 -17.99 -8.02 -22.89
CA LEU A 126 -19.40 -8.15 -23.24
C LEU A 126 -19.80 -7.26 -24.42
N MET A 127 -19.35 -6.01 -24.46
CA MET A 127 -19.59 -5.11 -25.59
C MET A 127 -18.99 -5.65 -26.88
N VAL A 128 -17.79 -6.20 -26.78
CA VAL A 128 -17.06 -6.69 -27.94
C VAL A 128 -17.63 -8.00 -28.47
N MET A 129 -18.16 -8.86 -27.59
CA MET A 129 -18.83 -10.11 -28.01
C MET A 129 -20.06 -9.86 -28.89
N HIS A 130 -20.66 -8.66 -28.82
CA HIS A 130 -21.78 -8.25 -29.66
C HIS A 130 -21.35 -7.64 -31.00
N MET A 131 -20.04 -7.48 -31.24
CA MET A 131 -19.49 -6.92 -32.48
C MET A 131 -18.95 -8.04 -33.37
N ASP A 132 -19.52 -8.19 -34.58
CA ASP A 132 -19.02 -9.16 -35.54
C ASP A 132 -17.60 -8.84 -36.02
N ARG A 133 -16.73 -9.87 -36.06
CA ARG A 133 -15.38 -9.83 -36.65
C ARG A 133 -14.30 -9.05 -35.87
N ILE A 134 -14.39 -8.92 -34.58
CA ILE A 134 -13.29 -8.35 -33.79
C ILE A 134 -12.23 -9.41 -33.47
N THR A 135 -10.96 -9.03 -33.62
CA THR A 135 -9.83 -9.87 -33.26
C THR A 135 -9.50 -9.74 -31.78
N ILE A 136 -8.95 -10.83 -31.18
CA ILE A 136 -8.49 -10.83 -29.79
C ILE A 136 -7.47 -9.72 -29.53
N GLN A 137 -6.61 -9.42 -30.51
CA GLN A 137 -5.63 -8.34 -30.43
C GLN A 137 -6.29 -6.96 -30.26
N GLU A 138 -7.38 -6.73 -30.95
CA GLU A 138 -8.12 -5.46 -30.86
C GLU A 138 -8.85 -5.32 -29.51
N ILE A 139 -9.34 -6.44 -28.95
CA ILE A 139 -9.90 -6.50 -27.59
C ILE A 139 -8.83 -6.10 -26.56
N LEU A 140 -7.67 -6.75 -26.64
CA LEU A 140 -6.56 -6.49 -25.71
C LEU A 140 -6.06 -5.04 -25.81
N LYS A 141 -5.96 -4.50 -27.03
CA LYS A 141 -5.58 -3.10 -27.24
C LYS A 141 -6.58 -2.12 -26.65
N ARG A 142 -7.88 -2.43 -26.74
CA ARG A 142 -8.91 -1.62 -26.06
C ARG A 142 -8.82 -1.73 -24.54
N MET A 143 -8.63 -2.95 -24.00
CA MET A 143 -8.42 -3.16 -22.58
C MET A 143 -7.18 -2.43 -22.07
N GLU A 144 -6.06 -2.42 -22.80
CA GLU A 144 -4.84 -1.70 -22.44
C GLU A 144 -5.07 -0.19 -22.28
N ASN A 145 -5.90 0.43 -23.12
CA ASN A 145 -6.23 1.85 -23.03
C ASN A 145 -7.00 2.21 -21.75
N PHE A 146 -7.75 1.27 -21.19
CA PHE A 146 -8.55 1.47 -19.95
C PHE A 146 -7.89 0.86 -18.71
N ALA A 147 -6.82 0.08 -18.90
CA ALA A 147 -6.09 -0.55 -17.82
C ALA A 147 -5.21 0.47 -17.07
N ALA A 148 -5.30 0.48 -15.76
CA ALA A 148 -4.44 1.26 -14.88
C ALA A 148 -3.53 0.33 -14.07
N ILE A 149 -4.09 -0.69 -13.44
CA ILE A 149 -3.38 -1.63 -12.56
C ILE A 149 -2.83 -2.82 -13.37
N PHE A 150 -3.64 -3.36 -14.29
CA PHE A 150 -3.29 -4.54 -15.09
C PHE A 150 -2.65 -4.20 -16.46
N LYS A 151 -2.16 -2.97 -16.61
CA LYS A 151 -1.62 -2.51 -17.91
C LYS A 151 -0.42 -3.31 -18.37
N GLU A 152 0.50 -3.64 -17.47
CA GLU A 152 1.71 -4.39 -17.77
C GLU A 152 1.36 -5.83 -18.16
N GLU A 153 0.46 -6.48 -17.43
CA GLU A 153 0.02 -7.84 -17.70
C GLU A 153 -0.73 -7.94 -19.04
N ILE A 154 -1.59 -6.97 -19.34
CA ILE A 154 -2.32 -6.93 -20.62
C ILE A 154 -1.35 -6.70 -21.79
N TYR A 155 -0.38 -5.80 -21.62
CA TYR A 155 0.65 -5.54 -22.63
C TYR A 155 1.51 -6.78 -22.89
N GLU A 156 1.94 -7.47 -21.84
CA GLU A 156 2.71 -8.71 -21.96
C GLU A 156 1.89 -9.81 -22.65
N LEU A 157 0.61 -9.94 -22.32
CA LEU A 157 -0.32 -10.88 -22.93
C LEU A 157 -0.55 -10.57 -24.42
N SER A 158 -0.69 -9.29 -24.76
CA SER A 158 -0.81 -8.82 -26.14
C SER A 158 0.43 -9.15 -26.98
N ASN A 159 1.63 -8.93 -26.41
CA ASN A 159 2.89 -9.30 -27.06
C ASN A 159 3.05 -10.81 -27.24
N GLN A 160 2.69 -11.60 -26.24
CA GLN A 160 2.74 -13.05 -26.31
C GLN A 160 1.81 -13.59 -27.41
N ILE A 161 0.60 -13.05 -27.53
CA ILE A 161 -0.34 -13.44 -28.59
C ILE A 161 0.16 -13.02 -29.97
N SER A 162 0.77 -11.84 -30.05
CA SER A 162 1.36 -11.36 -31.33
C SER A 162 2.55 -12.21 -31.80
N CYS A 163 3.38 -12.68 -30.86
CA CYS A 163 4.60 -13.45 -31.17
C CYS A 163 4.33 -14.94 -31.36
N ARG A 164 3.40 -15.54 -30.60
CA ARG A 164 3.18 -16.99 -30.57
C ARG A 164 1.83 -17.44 -31.12
N GLY A 165 0.95 -16.52 -31.49
CA GLY A 165 -0.40 -16.82 -31.95
C GLY A 165 -1.30 -17.39 -30.83
N ILE A 166 -2.50 -17.81 -31.22
CA ILE A 166 -3.57 -18.28 -30.30
C ILE A 166 -3.22 -19.59 -29.57
N ASN A 167 -2.12 -20.26 -29.95
CA ASN A 167 -1.73 -21.54 -29.34
C ASN A 167 -1.42 -21.47 -27.82
N ILE A 168 -1.14 -20.28 -27.28
CA ILE A 168 -0.89 -20.08 -25.84
C ILE A 168 -2.08 -20.51 -24.97
N PHE A 169 -3.30 -20.23 -25.45
CA PHE A 169 -4.52 -20.62 -24.71
C PHE A 169 -4.78 -22.12 -24.72
N ARG A 170 -4.19 -22.84 -25.68
CA ARG A 170 -4.30 -24.29 -25.78
C ARG A 170 -3.38 -24.99 -24.79
N ASP A 171 -2.17 -24.43 -24.57
CA ASP A 171 -1.19 -24.98 -23.62
C ASP A 171 -1.54 -24.67 -22.15
N ALA A 172 -2.21 -23.54 -21.87
CA ALA A 172 -2.67 -23.17 -20.54
C ALA A 172 -3.82 -24.07 -20.03
N LYS A 173 -4.57 -24.74 -20.92
CA LYS A 173 -5.67 -25.65 -20.56
C LYS A 173 -5.19 -27.07 -20.19
N GLY A 174 -3.90 -27.35 -20.35
CA GLY A 174 -3.25 -28.66 -20.10
C GLY A 174 -2.44 -28.73 -18.79
N ARG A 175 -2.48 -27.70 -17.97
CA ARG A 175 -1.90 -27.69 -16.62
C ARG A 175 -3.00 -27.39 -15.61
#